data_231da2a7a09ddea7f0f8361c946ce955
#
_entry.id   231da2a7a09ddea7f0f8361c946ce955
#
_cell.length_a   1.000
_cell.length_b   1.000
_cell.length_c   1.000
_cell.angle_alpha   90.00
_cell.angle_beta   90.00
_cell.angle_gamma   90.00
#
_symmetry.space_group_name_H-M   'P 1'
#
loop_
_entity.id
_entity.type
_entity.pdbx_description
1 polymer ?
#
loop_
_entity_poly.entity_id
_entity_poly.type
_entity_poly.pdbx_seq_one_letter_code
_entity_poly.pdbx_strand_id
1 'polypeptide(L)'
;MNEITIGNTRLIHGNVLEVLKVIPSESVDLIVTSPPYYALRKYPDETEIEWEDGIKCQLGLEPTPELYVEHLGLILKELYRVLKPTGVFFLNIGDSYSGDMGKRKGWSYVKGLENKKDGTAINVSAGYDLPKKCLLCIPERVLFKCLEIGFIVRNKIIWRKPNALPSSAKDRFTTTWEYIYMLVKKPKGYYFNLDAVREPYCQATIERAMRFIKNQEHFDPSKHKHGEFLGQNPYEVLENFVKSLVRDAKEGRLEAKWGDMYKASEEEIKKYVEGIDSKFLKNPDVETGSLGGRVLRNLAEGKLTTKVLKRVQDVNAYLKQKLKEKGLTVKQLAEMTGMKESTIAHYFRTDLSGMAIPPKDFWEVVKPILDLDEYEKFVTEEIKSIFPYPNILGKNPGDVWDITTEQFREAHFSVFPKKLVARCIASACPPDGVVLDPFIGSGTTALVCELFNTKQFDKISKIETVVNLDVIKKIDWNIKCIGIDIVKDYIQMAYNRIKNEVYYGTKTLEVF
;
A
#
# COMPACT_ATOMS: atom_id res chain seq x y z
N MET A 1 -14.34 -32.29 -0.67
CA MET A 1 -14.05 -31.04 0.04
C MET A 1 -14.56 -31.15 1.47
N ASN A 2 -13.71 -30.93 2.46
CA ASN A 2 -14.09 -30.80 3.86
C ASN A 2 -13.83 -29.34 4.28
N GLU A 3 -14.76 -28.75 5.01
CA GLU A 3 -14.67 -27.36 5.46
C GLU A 3 -14.77 -27.26 6.97
N ILE A 4 -13.96 -26.39 7.58
CA ILE A 4 -14.00 -26.06 9.01
C ILE A 4 -14.12 -24.53 9.10
N THR A 5 -15.07 -24.06 9.92
CA THR A 5 -15.29 -22.62 10.13
C THR A 5 -14.84 -22.21 11.53
N ILE A 6 -14.20 -21.06 11.65
CA ILE A 6 -13.84 -20.42 12.91
C ILE A 6 -13.93 -18.89 12.77
N GLY A 7 -14.74 -18.23 13.61
CA GLY A 7 -15.06 -16.82 13.44
C GLY A 7 -15.67 -16.56 12.06
N ASN A 8 -15.10 -15.61 11.33
CA ASN A 8 -15.50 -15.30 9.95
C ASN A 8 -14.65 -16.04 8.89
N THR A 9 -13.84 -17.00 9.33
CA THR A 9 -12.91 -17.75 8.48
C THR A 9 -13.45 -19.12 8.11
N ARG A 10 -13.39 -19.43 6.81
CA ARG A 10 -13.65 -20.75 6.22
C ARG A 10 -12.33 -21.36 5.78
N LEU A 11 -11.97 -22.51 6.33
CA LEU A 11 -10.79 -23.29 5.96
C LEU A 11 -11.24 -24.53 5.19
N ILE A 12 -10.81 -24.65 3.94
CA ILE A 12 -11.29 -25.66 3.00
C ILE A 12 -10.15 -26.62 2.64
N HIS A 13 -10.30 -27.91 2.96
CA HIS A 13 -9.41 -28.96 2.52
C HIS A 13 -9.80 -29.43 1.11
N GLY A 14 -8.91 -29.27 0.14
CA GLY A 14 -9.13 -29.70 -1.22
C GLY A 14 -8.11 -29.16 -2.24
N ASN A 15 -8.18 -29.71 -3.45
CA ASN A 15 -7.39 -29.18 -4.56
C ASN A 15 -7.84 -27.75 -4.88
N VAL A 16 -6.88 -26.84 -4.99
CA VAL A 16 -7.13 -25.42 -5.21
C VAL A 16 -7.97 -25.16 -6.47
N LEU A 17 -7.69 -25.84 -7.59
CA LEU A 17 -8.43 -25.68 -8.84
C LEU A 17 -9.90 -26.10 -8.71
N GLU A 18 -10.15 -27.20 -7.99
CA GLU A 18 -11.52 -27.69 -7.75
C GLU A 18 -12.29 -26.75 -6.82
N VAL A 19 -11.64 -26.29 -5.75
CA VAL A 19 -12.26 -25.36 -4.80
C VAL A 19 -12.53 -24.02 -5.43
N LEU A 20 -11.60 -23.48 -6.23
CA LEU A 20 -11.81 -22.21 -6.91
C LEU A 20 -13.00 -22.25 -7.88
N LYS A 21 -13.24 -23.38 -8.58
CA LYS A 21 -14.38 -23.53 -9.51
C LYS A 21 -15.75 -23.33 -8.82
N VAL A 22 -15.87 -23.61 -7.53
CA VAL A 22 -17.12 -23.40 -6.77
C VAL A 22 -17.22 -22.02 -6.11
N ILE A 23 -16.14 -21.25 -6.07
CA ILE A 23 -16.18 -19.86 -5.60
C ILE A 23 -16.78 -18.98 -6.72
N PRO A 24 -17.82 -18.16 -6.41
CA PRO A 24 -18.43 -17.30 -7.40
C PRO A 24 -17.44 -16.33 -8.06
N SER A 25 -17.64 -16.04 -9.34
CA SER A 25 -16.88 -15.00 -10.04
C SER A 25 -17.08 -13.65 -9.35
N GLU A 26 -16.02 -12.83 -9.33
CA GLU A 26 -16.07 -11.45 -8.80
C GLU A 26 -16.62 -11.34 -7.37
N SER A 27 -16.28 -12.32 -6.51
CA SER A 27 -16.75 -12.38 -5.11
C SER A 27 -15.66 -12.02 -4.09
N VAL A 28 -14.38 -12.00 -4.48
CA VAL A 28 -13.24 -11.80 -3.60
C VAL A 28 -12.71 -10.36 -3.73
N ASP A 29 -12.50 -9.68 -2.59
CA ASP A 29 -11.98 -8.31 -2.55
C ASP A 29 -10.46 -8.26 -2.51
N LEU A 30 -9.84 -9.20 -1.80
CA LEU A 30 -8.39 -9.25 -1.62
C LEU A 30 -7.89 -10.70 -1.73
N ILE A 31 -6.84 -10.90 -2.51
CA ILE A 31 -6.07 -12.16 -2.50
C ILE A 31 -4.68 -11.86 -1.95
N VAL A 32 -4.24 -12.63 -0.96
CA VAL A 32 -2.87 -12.58 -0.42
C VAL A 32 -2.35 -13.99 -0.35
N THR A 33 -1.31 -14.31 -1.11
CA THR A 33 -0.81 -15.68 -1.14
C THR A 33 0.64 -15.82 -1.56
N SER A 34 1.21 -16.98 -1.25
CA SER A 34 2.51 -17.46 -1.70
C SER A 34 2.36 -18.93 -2.14
N PRO A 35 2.32 -19.21 -3.44
CA PRO A 35 2.23 -20.58 -3.92
C PRO A 35 3.49 -21.38 -3.59
N PRO A 36 3.49 -22.72 -3.69
CA PRO A 36 4.71 -23.51 -3.68
C PRO A 36 5.72 -22.98 -4.72
N TYR A 37 6.98 -22.73 -4.29
CA TYR A 37 8.01 -22.20 -5.19
C TYR A 37 8.64 -23.33 -6.00
N TYR A 38 8.97 -23.03 -7.25
CA TYR A 38 9.59 -23.99 -8.15
C TYR A 38 10.91 -24.53 -7.60
N ALA A 39 11.01 -25.86 -7.56
CA ALA A 39 12.21 -26.62 -7.21
C ALA A 39 12.80 -26.33 -5.82
N LEU A 40 12.03 -25.76 -4.87
CA LEU A 40 12.54 -25.47 -3.55
C LEU A 40 12.15 -26.52 -2.52
N ARG A 41 10.99 -27.17 -2.65
CA ARG A 41 10.45 -28.07 -1.61
C ARG A 41 9.63 -29.19 -2.19
N LYS A 42 9.70 -30.36 -1.53
CA LYS A 42 8.74 -31.43 -1.66
C LYS A 42 7.75 -31.37 -0.50
N TYR A 43 6.50 -31.30 -0.82
CA TYR A 43 5.38 -31.38 0.13
C TYR A 43 4.97 -32.86 0.32
N PRO A 44 4.05 -33.19 1.26
CA PRO A 44 3.52 -34.55 1.40
C PRO A 44 2.99 -35.11 0.07
N ASP A 45 3.07 -36.42 -0.10
CA ASP A 45 2.70 -37.08 -1.39
C ASP A 45 1.25 -36.82 -1.80
N GLU A 46 0.35 -36.56 -0.85
CA GLU A 46 -1.07 -36.20 -1.09
C GLU A 46 -1.25 -34.88 -1.85
N THR A 47 -0.19 -34.08 -2.03
CA THR A 47 -0.22 -32.85 -2.84
C THR A 47 0.05 -33.10 -4.31
N GLU A 48 0.35 -34.36 -4.70
CA GLU A 48 0.52 -34.75 -6.08
C GLU A 48 -0.84 -34.84 -6.76
N ILE A 49 -1.00 -34.07 -7.85
CA ILE A 49 -2.23 -34.03 -8.64
C ILE A 49 -1.94 -34.34 -10.10
N GLU A 50 -2.94 -34.82 -10.81
CA GLU A 50 -2.90 -34.95 -12.27
C GLU A 50 -3.43 -33.65 -12.89
N TRP A 51 -2.57 -33.01 -13.69
CA TRP A 51 -2.87 -31.76 -14.37
C TRP A 51 -3.63 -32.03 -15.68
N GLU A 52 -4.22 -30.99 -16.27
CA GLU A 52 -5.01 -31.10 -17.51
C GLU A 52 -4.21 -31.63 -18.71
N ASP A 53 -2.89 -31.48 -18.69
CA ASP A 53 -1.96 -32.02 -19.69
C ASP A 53 -1.59 -33.51 -19.47
N GLY A 54 -2.15 -34.14 -18.45
CA GLY A 54 -1.90 -35.53 -18.07
C GLY A 54 -0.64 -35.75 -17.25
N ILE A 55 0.10 -34.69 -16.91
CA ILE A 55 1.28 -34.79 -16.05
C ILE A 55 0.87 -34.87 -14.60
N LYS A 56 1.42 -35.84 -13.90
CA LYS A 56 1.18 -36.04 -12.48
C LYS A 56 2.37 -35.57 -11.66
N CYS A 57 2.20 -34.46 -10.95
CA CYS A 57 3.23 -33.88 -10.10
C CYS A 57 2.64 -32.91 -9.05
N GLN A 58 3.45 -32.57 -8.05
CA GLN A 58 3.15 -31.48 -7.12
C GLN A 58 3.44 -30.13 -7.80
N LEU A 59 2.64 -29.10 -7.53
CA LEU A 59 2.97 -27.73 -7.91
C LEU A 59 4.32 -27.32 -7.30
N GLY A 60 5.24 -26.85 -8.14
CA GLY A 60 6.62 -26.54 -7.78
C GLY A 60 7.62 -27.67 -7.98
N LEU A 61 7.17 -28.85 -8.44
CA LEU A 61 8.02 -30.00 -8.78
C LEU A 61 7.86 -30.46 -10.23
N GLU A 62 7.40 -29.58 -11.07
CA GLU A 62 7.30 -29.80 -12.51
C GLU A 62 8.68 -30.07 -13.14
N PRO A 63 8.73 -30.85 -14.21
CA PRO A 63 9.99 -31.14 -14.93
C PRO A 63 10.72 -29.90 -15.44
N THR A 64 9.99 -28.83 -15.79
CA THR A 64 10.56 -27.58 -16.30
C THR A 64 9.94 -26.34 -15.65
N PRO A 65 10.67 -25.22 -15.58
CA PRO A 65 10.13 -23.94 -15.10
C PRO A 65 8.93 -23.46 -15.94
N GLU A 66 8.94 -23.70 -17.24
CA GLU A 66 7.86 -23.33 -18.15
C GLU A 66 6.58 -24.05 -17.77
N LEU A 67 6.65 -25.36 -17.52
CA LEU A 67 5.50 -26.15 -17.11
C LEU A 67 4.95 -25.72 -15.76
N TYR A 68 5.84 -25.39 -14.81
CA TYR A 68 5.42 -24.78 -13.53
C TYR A 68 4.62 -23.49 -13.75
N VAL A 69 5.09 -22.63 -14.65
CA VAL A 69 4.41 -21.36 -14.96
C VAL A 69 3.04 -21.63 -15.61
N GLU A 70 2.93 -22.65 -16.49
CA GLU A 70 1.64 -23.04 -17.08
C GLU A 70 0.67 -23.59 -16.03
N HIS A 71 1.11 -24.53 -15.18
CA HIS A 71 0.27 -25.10 -14.12
C HIS A 71 -0.18 -24.02 -13.12
N LEU A 72 0.75 -23.17 -12.66
CA LEU A 72 0.39 -22.02 -11.82
C LEU A 72 -0.54 -21.06 -12.57
N GLY A 73 -0.35 -20.91 -13.88
CA GLY A 73 -1.19 -20.10 -14.77
C GLY A 73 -2.67 -20.51 -14.75
N LEU A 74 -2.97 -21.82 -14.67
CA LEU A 74 -4.34 -22.31 -14.52
C LEU A 74 -4.98 -21.78 -13.23
N ILE A 75 -4.22 -21.82 -12.14
CA ILE A 75 -4.69 -21.29 -10.83
C ILE A 75 -4.86 -19.78 -10.91
N LEU A 76 -3.88 -19.06 -11.46
CA LEU A 76 -3.93 -17.59 -11.62
C LEU A 76 -5.13 -17.14 -12.46
N LYS A 77 -5.53 -17.91 -13.46
CA LYS A 77 -6.72 -17.64 -14.27
C LYS A 77 -8.01 -17.74 -13.46
N GLU A 78 -8.12 -18.75 -12.59
CA GLU A 78 -9.26 -18.86 -11.67
C GLU A 78 -9.23 -17.75 -10.60
N LEU A 79 -8.04 -17.38 -10.09
CA LEU A 79 -7.90 -16.25 -9.18
C LEU A 79 -8.30 -14.92 -9.85
N TYR A 80 -7.98 -14.74 -11.14
CA TYR A 80 -8.49 -13.62 -11.92
C TYR A 80 -10.01 -13.64 -12.00
N ARG A 81 -10.64 -14.79 -12.27
CA ARG A 81 -12.10 -14.92 -12.36
C ARG A 81 -12.79 -14.53 -11.05
N VAL A 82 -12.32 -15.05 -9.90
CA VAL A 82 -12.97 -14.82 -8.59
C VAL A 82 -12.69 -13.44 -7.99
N LEU A 83 -11.60 -12.78 -8.37
CA LEU A 83 -11.28 -11.44 -7.92
C LEU A 83 -12.30 -10.43 -8.45
N LYS A 84 -12.80 -9.53 -7.61
CA LYS A 84 -13.68 -8.41 -8.03
C LYS A 84 -12.94 -7.43 -8.95
N PRO A 85 -13.65 -6.67 -9.82
CA PRO A 85 -13.04 -5.57 -10.57
C PRO A 85 -12.39 -4.48 -9.69
N THR A 86 -12.88 -4.35 -8.44
CA THR A 86 -12.34 -3.45 -7.41
C THR A 86 -11.31 -4.11 -6.50
N GLY A 87 -11.07 -5.39 -6.68
CA GLY A 87 -10.19 -6.19 -5.82
C GLY A 87 -8.71 -6.02 -6.15
N VAL A 88 -7.88 -6.42 -5.18
CA VAL A 88 -6.43 -6.39 -5.27
C VAL A 88 -5.86 -7.78 -4.97
N PHE A 89 -4.79 -8.14 -5.66
CA PHE A 89 -4.09 -9.39 -5.44
C PHE A 89 -2.61 -9.14 -5.13
N PHE A 90 -2.15 -9.59 -3.95
CA PHE A 90 -0.74 -9.62 -3.59
C PHE A 90 -0.19 -11.03 -3.74
N LEU A 91 0.71 -11.22 -4.71
CA LEU A 91 1.37 -12.49 -4.99
C LEU A 91 2.83 -12.40 -4.54
N ASN A 92 3.18 -13.13 -3.48
CA ASN A 92 4.58 -13.31 -3.09
C ASN A 92 5.15 -14.55 -3.78
N ILE A 93 6.31 -14.39 -4.41
CA ILE A 93 6.99 -15.48 -5.09
C ILE A 93 8.50 -15.32 -5.02
N GLY A 94 9.19 -16.39 -4.69
CA GLY A 94 10.65 -16.47 -4.68
C GLY A 94 11.21 -17.16 -5.91
N ASP A 95 12.52 -17.05 -6.07
CA ASP A 95 13.25 -17.60 -7.20
C ASP A 95 14.13 -18.78 -6.80
N SER A 96 14.56 -19.54 -7.76
CA SER A 96 15.45 -20.69 -7.60
C SER A 96 16.54 -20.71 -8.67
N TYR A 97 17.54 -21.56 -8.47
CA TYR A 97 18.69 -21.69 -9.37
C TYR A 97 18.65 -23.03 -10.09
N SER A 98 19.07 -23.04 -11.37
CA SER A 98 19.31 -24.27 -12.11
C SER A 98 20.45 -25.07 -11.45
N GLY A 99 20.30 -26.38 -11.36
CA GLY A 99 21.34 -27.25 -10.81
C GLY A 99 20.79 -28.52 -10.20
N ASP A 100 21.71 -29.45 -9.87
CA ASP A 100 21.38 -30.70 -9.22
C ASP A 100 20.85 -30.45 -7.79
N MET A 101 19.56 -30.46 -7.58
CA MET A 101 18.94 -30.51 -6.25
C MET A 101 19.26 -31.82 -5.51
N GLY A 102 19.97 -32.73 -6.19
CA GLY A 102 20.16 -34.13 -5.86
C GLY A 102 21.08 -34.49 -4.72
N LYS A 103 21.77 -33.57 -4.05
CA LYS A 103 22.73 -33.94 -2.97
C LYS A 103 22.71 -33.04 -1.74
N ARG A 104 21.62 -32.39 -1.43
CA ARG A 104 21.50 -31.78 -0.10
C ARG A 104 21.00 -32.84 0.90
N LYS A 105 21.93 -33.64 1.43
CA LYS A 105 21.71 -34.42 2.65
C LYS A 105 21.22 -33.44 3.73
N GLY A 106 20.00 -33.58 4.23
CA GLY A 106 19.57 -32.99 5.48
C GLY A 106 18.52 -31.90 5.44
N TRP A 107 17.75 -31.71 4.37
CA TRP A 107 16.64 -30.73 4.36
C TRP A 107 15.25 -31.37 4.28
N SER A 108 15.03 -32.41 5.06
CA SER A 108 13.67 -32.83 5.42
C SER A 108 13.45 -32.44 6.88
N TYR A 109 12.92 -31.24 7.11
CA TYR A 109 12.47 -30.86 8.42
C TYR A 109 10.96 -30.80 8.47
N VAL A 110 10.37 -32.00 8.59
CA VAL A 110 9.16 -32.17 9.39
C VAL A 110 9.52 -33.21 10.44
N LYS A 111 9.70 -32.76 11.68
CA LYS A 111 9.84 -33.64 12.83
C LYS A 111 8.50 -34.36 12.99
N GLY A 112 8.45 -35.66 12.64
CA GLY A 112 7.23 -36.49 12.67
C GLY A 112 6.87 -37.22 11.38
N LEU A 113 7.47 -36.87 10.25
CA LEU A 113 7.41 -37.69 9.03
C LEU A 113 8.73 -38.44 8.93
N GLU A 114 8.72 -39.71 9.28
CA GLU A 114 9.89 -40.56 9.22
C GLU A 114 10.47 -40.58 7.81
N ASN A 115 11.79 -40.33 7.73
CA ASN A 115 12.59 -40.44 6.52
C ASN A 115 12.37 -41.79 5.83
N LYS A 116 11.58 -41.84 4.77
CA LYS A 116 11.76 -42.91 3.79
C LYS A 116 13.09 -42.67 3.08
N LYS A 117 14.01 -43.60 3.25
CA LYS A 117 15.37 -43.64 2.68
C LYS A 117 15.38 -43.94 1.18
N ASP A 118 14.44 -43.51 0.41
CA ASP A 118 14.57 -43.57 -1.03
C ASP A 118 15.02 -42.20 -1.55
N GLY A 119 16.31 -42.12 -1.79
CA GLY A 119 16.99 -40.94 -2.27
C GLY A 119 16.64 -40.60 -3.72
N THR A 120 15.37 -40.45 -4.04
CA THR A 120 14.95 -39.83 -5.30
C THR A 120 15.26 -38.37 -5.24
N ALA A 121 16.47 -38.04 -5.67
CA ALA A 121 16.88 -36.68 -5.95
C ALA A 121 15.97 -36.13 -7.04
N ILE A 122 15.24 -35.06 -6.74
CA ILE A 122 14.49 -34.32 -7.76
C ILE A 122 15.53 -33.72 -8.69
N ASN A 123 15.67 -34.28 -9.90
CA ASN A 123 16.59 -33.78 -10.91
C ASN A 123 15.89 -32.67 -11.69
N VAL A 124 15.89 -31.47 -11.16
CA VAL A 124 15.26 -30.29 -11.79
C VAL A 124 15.96 -29.87 -13.07
N SER A 125 17.17 -30.39 -13.33
CA SER A 125 17.94 -30.09 -14.55
C SER A 125 17.59 -30.97 -15.76
N ALA A 126 16.76 -31.99 -15.59
CA ALA A 126 16.36 -32.86 -16.69
C ALA A 126 15.40 -32.10 -17.62
N GLY A 127 15.95 -31.63 -18.73
CA GLY A 127 15.18 -30.96 -19.79
C GLY A 127 15.27 -29.44 -19.85
N TYR A 128 16.11 -28.79 -19.04
CA TYR A 128 16.31 -27.34 -19.08
C TYR A 128 17.72 -26.99 -19.59
N ASP A 129 17.79 -26.23 -20.69
CA ASP A 129 19.05 -25.90 -21.38
C ASP A 129 19.90 -24.80 -20.70
N LEU A 130 19.50 -24.31 -19.51
CA LEU A 130 20.29 -23.32 -18.82
C LEU A 130 21.50 -23.94 -18.10
N PRO A 131 22.63 -23.24 -18.10
CA PRO A 131 23.79 -23.64 -17.34
C PRO A 131 23.50 -23.83 -15.85
N LYS A 132 24.19 -24.80 -15.20
CA LYS A 132 24.10 -24.95 -13.74
C LYS A 132 24.39 -23.62 -13.03
N LYS A 133 23.71 -23.33 -11.93
CA LYS A 133 23.80 -22.10 -11.13
C LYS A 133 23.21 -20.84 -11.80
N CYS A 134 22.51 -20.97 -12.90
CA CYS A 134 21.76 -19.87 -13.48
C CYS A 134 20.50 -19.61 -12.65
N LEU A 135 20.20 -18.35 -12.36
CA LEU A 135 18.93 -17.96 -11.76
C LEU A 135 17.81 -18.20 -12.77
N LEU A 136 16.71 -18.81 -12.34
CA LEU A 136 15.63 -19.22 -13.25
C LEU A 136 14.65 -18.10 -13.59
N CYS A 137 14.69 -16.98 -12.86
CA CYS A 137 13.80 -15.83 -13.02
C CYS A 137 12.32 -16.24 -12.95
N ILE A 138 11.98 -17.13 -12.02
CA ILE A 138 10.62 -17.64 -11.84
C ILE A 138 9.62 -16.49 -11.55
N PRO A 139 9.93 -15.51 -10.67
CA PRO A 139 9.03 -14.40 -10.41
C PRO A 139 8.66 -13.61 -11.66
N GLU A 140 9.64 -13.35 -12.54
CA GLU A 140 9.43 -12.62 -13.78
C GLU A 140 8.58 -13.41 -14.78
N ARG A 141 8.82 -14.72 -14.91
CA ARG A 141 8.02 -15.60 -15.77
C ARG A 141 6.56 -15.64 -15.32
N VAL A 142 6.34 -15.79 -14.02
CA VAL A 142 4.99 -15.76 -13.43
C VAL A 142 4.34 -14.38 -13.60
N LEU A 143 5.10 -13.30 -13.48
CA LEU A 143 4.60 -11.94 -13.72
C LEU A 143 4.12 -11.77 -15.17
N PHE A 144 4.88 -12.23 -16.15
CA PHE A 144 4.46 -12.21 -17.57
C PHE A 144 3.20 -13.06 -17.80
N LYS A 145 3.10 -14.22 -17.14
CA LYS A 145 1.88 -15.04 -17.18
C LYS A 145 0.66 -14.31 -16.59
N CYS A 146 0.84 -13.56 -15.50
CA CYS A 146 -0.22 -12.70 -14.96
C CYS A 146 -0.68 -11.64 -15.97
N LEU A 147 0.25 -11.02 -16.71
CA LEU A 147 -0.07 -10.04 -17.76
C LEU A 147 -0.83 -10.69 -18.92
N GLU A 148 -0.44 -11.88 -19.35
CA GLU A 148 -1.14 -12.66 -20.40
C GLU A 148 -2.58 -12.98 -19.99
N ILE A 149 -2.83 -13.31 -18.72
CA ILE A 149 -4.16 -13.59 -18.18
C ILE A 149 -5.03 -12.31 -18.15
N GLY A 150 -4.42 -11.13 -18.09
CA GLY A 150 -5.12 -9.85 -18.09
C GLY A 150 -4.99 -9.04 -16.80
N PHE A 151 -4.17 -9.48 -15.83
CA PHE A 151 -3.86 -8.67 -14.66
C PHE A 151 -3.08 -7.41 -15.05
N ILE A 152 -3.28 -6.35 -14.30
CA ILE A 152 -2.52 -5.10 -14.39
C ILE A 152 -1.58 -5.04 -13.19
N VAL A 153 -0.27 -4.91 -13.44
CA VAL A 153 0.74 -4.77 -12.41
C VAL A 153 0.75 -3.33 -11.91
N ARG A 154 0.46 -3.14 -10.61
CA ARG A 154 0.48 -1.80 -9.99
C ARG A 154 1.80 -1.51 -9.29
N ASN A 155 2.35 -2.51 -8.59
CA ASN A 155 3.67 -2.42 -7.96
C ASN A 155 4.41 -3.75 -8.08
N LYS A 156 5.72 -3.65 -8.16
CA LYS A 156 6.69 -4.72 -7.98
C LYS A 156 7.41 -4.44 -6.67
N ILE A 157 6.86 -4.97 -5.57
CA ILE A 157 7.31 -4.72 -4.21
C ILE A 157 8.46 -5.66 -3.87
N ILE A 158 9.48 -5.14 -3.22
CA ILE A 158 10.61 -5.91 -2.69
C ILE A 158 10.37 -6.12 -1.19
N TRP A 159 10.08 -7.35 -0.80
CA TRP A 159 10.10 -7.73 0.60
C TRP A 159 11.53 -8.04 1.03
N ARG A 160 12.22 -7.07 1.65
CA ARG A 160 13.54 -7.25 2.22
C ARG A 160 13.43 -7.92 3.60
N LYS A 161 14.27 -8.95 3.81
CA LYS A 161 14.34 -9.76 5.03
C LYS A 161 15.59 -9.35 5.83
N PRO A 162 15.51 -8.39 6.78
CA PRO A 162 16.69 -7.92 7.52
C PRO A 162 17.40 -9.04 8.30
N ASN A 163 16.67 -10.09 8.67
CA ASN A 163 17.15 -11.27 9.39
C ASN A 163 17.31 -12.50 8.48
N ALA A 164 17.59 -12.31 7.18
CA ALA A 164 17.82 -13.42 6.26
C ALA A 164 19.01 -14.29 6.72
N LEU A 165 18.84 -15.61 6.61
CA LEU A 165 19.94 -16.53 6.94
C LEU A 165 21.10 -16.37 5.95
N PRO A 166 22.37 -16.41 6.43
CA PRO A 166 23.53 -16.35 5.55
C PRO A 166 23.51 -17.52 4.54
N SER A 167 23.91 -17.24 3.31
CA SER A 167 24.12 -18.27 2.30
C SER A 167 25.52 -18.83 2.40
N SER A 168 25.69 -20.14 2.20
CA SER A 168 26.99 -20.78 2.05
C SER A 168 27.65 -20.57 0.66
N ALA A 169 26.95 -19.93 -0.27
CA ALA A 169 27.47 -19.64 -1.59
C ALA A 169 28.64 -18.65 -1.52
N LYS A 170 29.75 -18.97 -2.21
CA LYS A 170 30.98 -18.16 -2.22
C LYS A 170 31.15 -17.38 -3.53
N ASP A 171 30.30 -17.60 -4.50
CA ASP A 171 30.40 -17.11 -5.87
C ASP A 171 29.21 -16.19 -6.28
N ARG A 172 28.40 -15.81 -5.32
CA ARG A 172 27.30 -14.86 -5.49
C ARG A 172 26.87 -14.22 -4.16
N PHE A 173 26.16 -13.12 -4.23
CA PHE A 173 25.57 -12.49 -3.05
C PHE A 173 24.44 -13.33 -2.45
N THR A 174 24.23 -13.20 -1.14
CA THR A 174 23.10 -13.82 -0.46
C THR A 174 21.82 -13.12 -0.86
N THR A 175 20.82 -13.89 -1.30
CA THR A 175 19.49 -13.36 -1.57
C THR A 175 18.79 -13.05 -0.25
N THR A 176 18.48 -11.78 -0.02
CA THR A 176 17.87 -11.27 1.23
C THR A 176 16.49 -10.70 1.03
N TRP A 177 15.88 -10.89 -0.13
CA TRP A 177 14.59 -10.35 -0.49
C TRP A 177 13.80 -11.29 -1.41
N GLU A 178 12.48 -11.05 -1.50
CA GLU A 178 11.58 -11.69 -2.45
C GLU A 178 10.66 -10.64 -3.06
N TYR A 179 10.03 -10.98 -4.20
CA TYR A 179 9.02 -10.12 -4.81
C TYR A 179 7.64 -10.35 -4.21
N ILE A 180 6.87 -9.25 -4.11
CA ILE A 180 5.43 -9.26 -3.94
C ILE A 180 4.85 -8.42 -5.07
N TYR A 181 4.06 -9.03 -5.92
CA TYR A 181 3.38 -8.32 -7.00
C TYR A 181 2.02 -7.83 -6.55
N MET A 182 1.77 -6.54 -6.67
CA MET A 182 0.44 -5.97 -6.50
C MET A 182 -0.26 -5.93 -7.85
N LEU A 183 -1.29 -6.74 -7.99
CA LEU A 183 -2.02 -7.00 -9.22
C LEU A 183 -3.48 -6.55 -9.05
N VAL A 184 -4.07 -6.02 -10.13
CA VAL A 184 -5.48 -5.60 -10.17
C VAL A 184 -6.11 -5.95 -11.52
N LYS A 185 -7.46 -5.92 -11.62
CA LYS A 185 -8.18 -6.12 -12.89
C LYS A 185 -8.40 -4.83 -13.68
N LYS A 186 -8.48 -3.68 -12.99
CA LYS A 186 -8.76 -2.37 -13.62
C LYS A 186 -7.67 -1.36 -13.23
N PRO A 187 -7.28 -0.44 -14.11
CA PRO A 187 -6.24 0.54 -13.82
C PRO A 187 -6.66 1.60 -12.78
N LYS A 188 -7.98 1.74 -12.56
CA LYS A 188 -8.59 2.68 -11.60
C LYS A 188 -9.81 2.06 -10.93
N GLY A 189 -10.15 2.58 -9.73
CA GLY A 189 -11.36 2.16 -9.00
C GLY A 189 -11.21 0.86 -8.20
N TYR A 190 -10.01 0.30 -8.07
CA TYR A 190 -9.73 -0.74 -7.06
C TYR A 190 -9.64 -0.10 -5.67
N TYR A 191 -9.95 -0.89 -4.65
CA TYR A 191 -9.88 -0.42 -3.28
C TYR A 191 -8.43 -0.28 -2.81
N PHE A 192 -8.05 0.88 -2.32
CA PHE A 192 -6.74 1.11 -1.70
C PHE A 192 -6.82 2.21 -0.64
N ASN A 193 -6.67 1.83 0.63
CA ASN A 193 -6.65 2.75 1.76
C ASN A 193 -5.20 3.13 2.11
N LEU A 194 -4.70 4.18 1.45
CA LEU A 194 -3.34 4.67 1.67
C LEU A 194 -3.12 5.14 3.11
N ASP A 195 -4.14 5.75 3.73
CA ASP A 195 -4.01 6.32 5.08
C ASP A 195 -3.82 5.24 6.14
N ALA A 196 -4.35 4.04 5.91
CA ALA A 196 -4.14 2.89 6.78
C ALA A 196 -2.69 2.35 6.81
N VAL A 197 -1.87 2.73 5.83
CA VAL A 197 -0.48 2.21 5.69
C VAL A 197 0.57 3.31 5.58
N ARG A 198 0.21 4.59 5.75
CA ARG A 198 1.18 5.69 5.72
C ARG A 198 2.27 5.48 6.77
N GLU A 199 3.48 5.78 6.35
CA GLU A 199 4.65 5.76 7.21
C GLU A 199 5.00 7.15 7.71
N PRO A 200 5.58 7.27 8.90
CA PRO A 200 6.08 8.54 9.42
C PRO A 200 7.07 9.19 8.45
N TYR A 201 7.12 10.52 8.43
CA TYR A 201 8.17 11.23 7.71
C TYR A 201 9.51 11.03 8.42
N CYS A 202 10.61 10.95 7.66
CA CYS A 202 11.93 10.97 8.25
C CYS A 202 12.25 12.37 8.82
N GLN A 203 13.10 12.42 9.84
CA GLN A 203 13.50 13.65 10.52
C GLN A 203 13.98 14.73 9.55
N ALA A 204 14.78 14.37 8.54
CA ALA A 204 15.26 15.32 7.53
C ALA A 204 14.12 16.00 6.74
N THR A 205 13.00 15.30 6.51
CA THR A 205 11.83 15.90 5.84
C THR A 205 11.13 16.88 6.77
N ILE A 206 11.00 16.52 8.05
CA ILE A 206 10.41 17.37 9.08
C ILE A 206 11.27 18.63 9.27
N GLU A 207 12.58 18.49 9.44
CA GLU A 207 13.51 19.61 9.55
C GLU A 207 13.52 20.51 8.33
N ARG A 208 13.34 19.93 7.12
CA ARG A 208 13.20 20.74 5.89
C ARG A 208 11.91 21.54 5.91
N ALA A 209 10.81 20.94 6.32
CA ALA A 209 9.53 21.62 6.48
C ALA A 209 9.63 22.73 7.54
N MET A 210 10.27 22.47 8.68
CA MET A 210 10.49 23.45 9.74
C MET A 210 11.42 24.59 9.30
N ARG A 211 12.52 24.30 8.58
CA ARG A 211 13.39 25.33 7.99
C ARG A 211 12.66 26.21 6.98
N PHE A 212 11.76 25.61 6.22
CA PHE A 212 10.93 26.36 5.27
C PHE A 212 10.04 27.37 5.99
N ILE A 213 9.42 27.00 7.13
CA ILE A 213 8.63 27.91 7.95
C ILE A 213 9.51 29.02 8.51
N LYS A 214 10.64 28.68 9.14
CA LYS A 214 11.56 29.63 9.76
C LYS A 214 12.13 30.63 8.75
N ASN A 215 12.40 30.20 7.51
CA ASN A 215 12.89 31.09 6.47
C ASN A 215 11.80 32.03 5.91
N GLN A 216 10.53 31.76 6.19
CA GLN A 216 9.43 32.67 5.81
C GLN A 216 9.28 33.86 6.76
N GLU A 217 9.91 33.86 7.95
CA GLU A 217 10.03 35.08 8.78
C GLU A 217 10.74 36.22 8.03
N HIS A 218 11.50 35.91 6.98
CA HIS A 218 12.18 36.87 6.10
C HIS A 218 11.59 36.88 4.68
N PHE A 219 10.37 36.34 4.50
CA PHE A 219 9.72 36.30 3.19
C PHE A 219 9.23 37.72 2.83
N ASP A 220 9.90 38.32 1.88
CA ASP A 220 9.48 39.55 1.25
C ASP A 220 8.69 39.23 -0.03
N PRO A 221 7.34 39.38 0.00
CA PRO A 221 6.50 39.06 -1.17
C PRO A 221 6.89 39.83 -2.43
N SER A 222 7.56 40.98 -2.27
CA SER A 222 8.01 41.81 -3.40
C SER A 222 9.20 41.23 -4.18
N LYS A 223 9.97 40.31 -3.53
CA LYS A 223 11.17 39.69 -4.11
C LYS A 223 10.90 38.36 -4.80
N HIS A 224 9.76 37.71 -4.51
CA HIS A 224 9.38 36.44 -5.12
C HIS A 224 8.32 36.63 -6.19
N LYS A 225 8.75 36.59 -7.46
CA LYS A 225 7.90 36.83 -8.65
C LYS A 225 6.81 35.74 -8.91
N HIS A 226 6.72 34.67 -8.12
CA HIS A 226 5.78 33.59 -8.35
C HIS A 226 5.16 33.14 -7.01
N GLY A 227 3.90 33.47 -6.85
CA GLY A 227 3.09 33.06 -5.71
C GLY A 227 3.00 31.54 -5.56
N GLU A 228 3.18 31.04 -4.35
CA GLU A 228 3.48 29.62 -4.12
C GLU A 228 2.37 28.79 -3.48
N PHE A 229 1.24 29.37 -3.07
CA PHE A 229 0.24 28.62 -2.28
C PHE A 229 -1.19 28.89 -2.73
N LEU A 230 -1.93 27.82 -2.98
CA LEU A 230 -3.36 27.83 -3.29
C LEU A 230 -4.14 26.99 -2.26
N GLY A 231 -5.04 27.67 -1.56
CA GLY A 231 -6.24 27.06 -1.03
C GLY A 231 -6.25 26.42 0.36
N GLN A 232 -5.14 26.19 1.01
CA GLN A 232 -5.07 26.00 2.48
C GLN A 232 -3.95 26.89 3.01
N ASN A 233 -4.19 27.53 4.15
CA ASN A 233 -3.13 28.24 4.85
C ASN A 233 -2.02 27.22 5.17
N PRO A 234 -0.82 27.33 4.56
CA PRO A 234 0.28 26.40 4.80
C PRO A 234 0.63 26.26 6.28
N TYR A 235 0.41 27.33 7.03
CA TYR A 235 0.63 27.40 8.48
C TYR A 235 -0.36 26.55 9.26
N GLU A 236 -1.62 26.52 8.84
CA GLU A 236 -2.65 25.72 9.52
C GLU A 236 -2.41 24.20 9.34
N VAL A 237 -2.04 23.79 8.13
CA VAL A 237 -1.67 22.39 7.84
C VAL A 237 -0.43 22.00 8.62
N LEU A 238 0.55 22.88 8.68
CA LEU A 238 1.80 22.65 9.36
C LEU A 238 1.63 22.74 10.88
N GLU A 239 0.81 23.64 11.38
CA GLU A 239 0.43 23.73 12.79
C GLU A 239 -0.31 22.45 13.23
N ASN A 240 -1.23 21.96 12.42
CA ASN A 240 -1.93 20.71 12.70
C ASN A 240 -0.97 19.51 12.65
N PHE A 241 0.00 19.50 11.75
CA PHE A 241 1.07 18.49 11.68
C PHE A 241 1.94 18.54 12.94
N VAL A 242 2.39 19.73 13.37
CA VAL A 242 3.20 19.90 14.58
C VAL A 242 2.38 19.57 15.84
N LYS A 243 1.10 19.96 15.91
CA LYS A 243 0.18 19.56 17.00
C LYS A 243 0.00 18.04 17.06
N SER A 244 -0.04 17.35 15.91
CA SER A 244 -0.06 15.90 15.85
C SER A 244 1.24 15.29 16.38
N LEU A 245 2.40 15.83 16.03
CA LEU A 245 3.70 15.38 16.54
C LEU A 245 3.80 15.57 18.06
N VAL A 246 3.37 16.73 18.58
CA VAL A 246 3.36 17.01 20.03
C VAL A 246 2.43 16.06 20.77
N ARG A 247 1.25 15.78 20.21
CA ARG A 247 0.32 14.80 20.78
C ARG A 247 0.94 13.41 20.82
N ASP A 248 1.56 12.97 19.70
CA ASP A 248 2.19 11.67 19.60
C ASP A 248 3.42 11.53 20.53
N ALA A 249 4.13 12.65 20.76
CA ALA A 249 5.21 12.70 21.76
C ALA A 249 4.68 12.54 23.19
N LYS A 250 3.59 13.27 23.55
CA LYS A 250 2.97 13.19 24.89
C LYS A 250 2.39 11.81 25.20
N GLU A 251 1.95 11.09 24.19
CA GLU A 251 1.35 9.77 24.33
C GLU A 251 2.36 8.63 24.16
N GLY A 252 3.67 8.95 24.13
CA GLY A 252 4.75 7.98 23.99
C GLY A 252 4.78 7.26 22.63
N ARG A 253 3.98 7.74 21.67
CA ARG A 253 3.86 7.09 20.34
C ARG A 253 4.98 7.45 19.39
N LEU A 254 5.75 8.49 19.67
CA LEU A 254 6.88 8.89 18.82
C LEU A 254 8.00 7.84 18.84
N GLU A 255 8.33 7.29 20.00
CA GLU A 255 9.34 6.22 20.09
C GLU A 255 8.89 4.95 19.35
N ALA A 256 7.61 4.58 19.48
CA ALA A 256 7.05 3.42 18.79
C ALA A 256 6.93 3.62 17.27
N LYS A 257 6.58 4.84 16.83
CA LYS A 257 6.37 5.20 15.42
C LYS A 257 7.65 5.59 14.68
N TRP A 258 8.63 6.20 15.40
CA TRP A 258 9.76 6.88 14.80
C TRP A 258 11.09 6.22 15.12
N GLY A 259 11.11 5.28 16.10
CA GLY A 259 12.30 4.55 16.56
C GLY A 259 13.43 5.49 16.99
N ASP A 260 14.67 4.97 16.95
CA ASP A 260 15.87 5.74 17.30
C ASP A 260 16.16 6.96 16.40
N MET A 261 15.38 7.19 15.37
CA MET A 261 15.57 8.30 14.42
C MET A 261 15.02 9.64 14.89
N TYR A 262 14.16 9.66 15.93
CA TYR A 262 13.58 10.87 16.46
C TYR A 262 14.08 11.14 17.89
N LYS A 263 15.07 12.01 18.04
CA LYS A 263 15.69 12.36 19.34
C LYS A 263 15.30 13.75 19.88
N ALA A 264 14.34 14.44 19.24
CA ALA A 264 13.90 15.73 19.76
C ALA A 264 13.05 15.54 21.01
N SER A 265 13.40 16.24 22.08
CA SER A 265 12.65 16.25 23.33
C SER A 265 11.30 16.94 23.17
N GLU A 266 10.34 16.62 24.06
CA GLU A 266 9.05 17.30 24.10
C GLU A 266 9.20 18.83 24.25
N GLU A 267 10.25 19.28 24.97
CA GLU A 267 10.58 20.69 25.15
C GLU A 267 11.06 21.35 23.85
N GLU A 268 11.86 20.67 23.07
CA GLU A 268 12.31 21.18 21.76
C GLU A 268 11.13 21.30 20.78
N ILE A 269 10.22 20.34 20.78
CA ILE A 269 9.00 20.39 19.97
C ILE A 269 8.09 21.54 20.42
N LYS A 270 7.87 21.69 21.74
CA LYS A 270 7.12 22.81 22.31
C LYS A 270 7.75 24.16 21.98
N LYS A 271 9.06 24.31 22.13
CA LYS A 271 9.79 25.54 21.80
C LYS A 271 9.66 25.92 20.33
N TYR A 272 9.61 24.93 19.44
CA TYR A 272 9.33 25.16 18.02
C TYR A 272 7.89 25.61 17.78
N VAL A 273 6.90 25.03 18.46
CA VAL A 273 5.48 25.40 18.34
C VAL A 273 5.22 26.79 18.93
N GLU A 274 5.82 27.12 20.08
CA GLU A 274 5.69 28.42 20.75
C GLU A 274 6.44 29.54 19.99
N GLY A 275 7.49 29.20 19.25
CA GLY A 275 8.23 30.14 18.38
C GLY A 275 7.51 30.47 17.07
N ILE A 276 6.43 29.79 16.73
CA ILE A 276 5.55 30.14 15.61
C ILE A 276 4.66 31.31 16.09
N ASP A 277 5.14 32.54 15.91
CA ASP A 277 4.43 33.75 16.35
C ASP A 277 3.04 33.83 15.71
N SER A 278 2.03 34.05 16.53
CA SER A 278 0.63 34.21 16.14
C SER A 278 0.37 35.36 15.14
N LYS A 279 1.36 36.22 14.92
CA LYS A 279 1.33 37.27 13.88
C LYS A 279 1.34 36.70 12.47
N PHE A 280 1.94 35.51 12.25
CA PHE A 280 1.96 34.84 10.93
C PHE A 280 0.60 34.25 10.55
N LEU A 281 -0.24 33.90 11.53
CA LEU A 281 -1.57 33.33 11.30
C LEU A 281 -2.60 34.37 10.81
N LYS A 282 -2.22 35.65 10.72
CA LYS A 282 -3.15 36.75 10.41
C LYS A 282 -2.83 37.50 9.11
N ASN A 283 -1.89 37.04 8.29
CA ASN A 283 -1.55 37.73 7.05
C ASN A 283 -2.26 37.09 5.84
N PRO A 284 -3.36 37.70 5.33
CA PRO A 284 -4.17 37.14 4.23
C PRO A 284 -3.47 37.24 2.86
N ASP A 285 -2.34 37.94 2.73
CA ASP A 285 -1.71 38.25 1.44
C ASP A 285 -0.91 37.09 0.80
N VAL A 286 -0.85 35.92 1.42
CA VAL A 286 -0.06 34.77 0.94
C VAL A 286 -0.84 33.85 -0.01
N GLU A 287 -2.14 34.10 -0.21
CA GLU A 287 -3.04 33.16 -0.90
C GLU A 287 -3.06 33.27 -2.44
N THR A 288 -2.35 34.22 -3.05
CA THR A 288 -2.48 34.47 -4.51
C THR A 288 -1.29 34.01 -5.32
N GLY A 289 -1.38 32.83 -5.88
CA GLY A 289 -0.35 32.28 -6.74
C GLY A 289 -0.79 31.99 -8.17
N SER A 290 0.03 32.37 -9.14
CA SER A 290 -0.16 31.98 -10.53
C SER A 290 -0.03 30.47 -10.72
N LEU A 291 -1.05 29.85 -11.33
CA LEU A 291 -1.09 28.42 -11.64
C LEU A 291 -0.21 28.03 -12.84
N GLY A 292 0.24 28.98 -13.66
CA GLY A 292 0.78 28.74 -15.00
C GLY A 292 1.89 27.70 -15.09
N GLY A 293 3.09 27.99 -14.62
CA GLY A 293 4.24 27.08 -14.79
C GLY A 293 4.16 25.81 -13.93
N ARG A 294 3.48 25.89 -12.79
CA ARG A 294 3.26 24.72 -11.91
C ARG A 294 2.15 23.81 -12.39
N VAL A 295 1.09 24.37 -12.96
CA VAL A 295 -0.03 23.59 -13.53
C VAL A 295 0.50 22.62 -14.57
N LEU A 296 1.33 23.09 -15.50
CA LEU A 296 1.91 22.23 -16.54
C LEU A 296 2.84 21.16 -15.97
N ARG A 297 3.65 21.51 -14.95
CA ARG A 297 4.52 20.56 -14.27
C ARG A 297 3.71 19.51 -13.50
N ASN A 298 2.71 19.95 -12.72
CA ASN A 298 1.87 19.05 -11.94
C ASN A 298 0.98 18.15 -12.82
N LEU A 299 0.58 18.61 -14.01
CA LEU A 299 -0.06 17.78 -15.04
C LEU A 299 0.89 16.71 -15.57
N ALA A 300 2.10 17.10 -15.95
CA ALA A 300 3.12 16.19 -16.47
C ALA A 300 3.52 15.13 -15.41
N GLU A 301 3.53 15.52 -14.13
CA GLU A 301 3.83 14.63 -13.00
C GLU A 301 2.58 13.84 -12.49
N GLY A 302 1.44 13.97 -13.15
CA GLY A 302 0.18 13.28 -12.76
C GLY A 302 -0.43 13.77 -11.43
N LYS A 303 0.07 14.88 -10.87
CA LYS A 303 -0.39 15.45 -9.60
C LYS A 303 -1.65 16.29 -9.74
N LEU A 304 -1.96 16.72 -10.95
CA LEU A 304 -3.13 17.52 -11.26
C LEU A 304 -4.02 16.76 -12.24
N THR A 305 -5.31 16.68 -11.98
CA THR A 305 -6.25 16.04 -12.89
C THR A 305 -6.85 17.07 -13.86
N THR A 306 -7.12 16.64 -15.09
CA THR A 306 -7.82 17.45 -16.08
C THR A 306 -9.18 17.95 -15.59
N LYS A 307 -9.83 17.21 -14.68
CA LYS A 307 -11.09 17.59 -14.04
C LYS A 307 -10.95 18.84 -13.17
N VAL A 308 -9.88 18.93 -12.38
CA VAL A 308 -9.62 20.09 -11.51
C VAL A 308 -9.28 21.31 -12.33
N LEU A 309 -8.42 21.14 -13.36
CA LEU A 309 -8.11 22.24 -14.30
C LEU A 309 -9.34 22.81 -14.96
N LYS A 310 -10.24 21.93 -15.44
CA LYS A 310 -11.49 22.35 -16.04
C LYS A 310 -12.33 23.17 -15.07
N ARG A 311 -12.41 22.77 -13.79
CA ARG A 311 -13.12 23.54 -12.75
C ARG A 311 -12.52 24.93 -12.54
N VAL A 312 -11.19 25.08 -12.50
CA VAL A 312 -10.55 26.40 -12.40
C VAL A 312 -10.86 27.26 -13.62
N GLN A 313 -10.83 26.67 -14.81
CA GLN A 313 -11.24 27.35 -16.05
C GLN A 313 -12.69 27.80 -15.99
N ASP A 314 -13.60 26.95 -15.45
CA ASP A 314 -15.01 27.26 -15.32
C ASP A 314 -15.26 28.42 -14.33
N VAL A 315 -14.54 28.47 -13.20
CA VAL A 315 -14.59 29.58 -12.24
C VAL A 315 -14.16 30.89 -12.90
N ASN A 316 -13.02 30.88 -13.59
CA ASN A 316 -12.48 32.06 -14.24
C ASN A 316 -13.35 32.50 -15.44
N ALA A 317 -13.94 31.55 -16.16
CA ALA A 317 -14.89 31.83 -17.23
C ALA A 317 -16.17 32.48 -16.68
N TYR A 318 -16.68 32.00 -15.54
CA TYR A 318 -17.82 32.60 -14.86
C TYR A 318 -17.53 34.05 -14.45
N LEU A 319 -16.39 34.31 -13.80
CA LEU A 319 -15.99 35.68 -13.46
C LEU A 319 -15.87 36.58 -14.68
N LYS A 320 -15.26 36.08 -15.75
CA LYS A 320 -15.10 36.79 -17.01
C LYS A 320 -16.45 37.13 -17.67
N GLN A 321 -17.39 36.19 -17.59
CA GLN A 321 -18.76 36.41 -18.08
C GLN A 321 -19.46 37.49 -17.25
N LYS A 322 -19.40 37.43 -15.92
CA LYS A 322 -20.00 38.40 -15.04
C LYS A 322 -19.43 39.79 -15.22
N LEU A 323 -18.10 39.91 -15.39
CA LEU A 323 -17.44 41.17 -15.71
C LEU A 323 -17.98 41.79 -17.02
N LYS A 324 -18.17 40.95 -18.07
CA LYS A 324 -18.74 41.36 -19.34
C LYS A 324 -20.21 41.76 -19.22
N GLU A 325 -21.02 41.05 -18.47
CA GLU A 325 -22.44 41.36 -18.21
C GLU A 325 -22.59 42.74 -17.57
N LYS A 326 -21.66 43.14 -16.70
CA LYS A 326 -21.63 44.45 -16.05
C LYS A 326 -20.99 45.53 -16.92
N GLY A 327 -20.48 45.21 -18.13
CA GLY A 327 -19.83 46.15 -19.03
C GLY A 327 -18.51 46.70 -18.50
N LEU A 328 -17.86 45.99 -17.57
CA LEU A 328 -16.62 46.44 -16.91
C LEU A 328 -15.40 45.78 -17.53
N THR A 329 -14.27 46.52 -17.48
CA THR A 329 -12.96 45.97 -17.76
C THR A 329 -12.22 45.61 -16.49
N VAL A 330 -11.21 44.73 -16.56
CA VAL A 330 -10.35 44.36 -15.40
C VAL A 330 -9.72 45.63 -14.79
N LYS A 331 -9.31 46.59 -15.61
CA LYS A 331 -8.75 47.86 -15.17
C LYS A 331 -9.75 48.67 -14.32
N GLN A 332 -10.99 48.80 -14.81
CA GLN A 332 -12.03 49.52 -14.07
C GLN A 332 -12.40 48.80 -12.76
N LEU A 333 -12.45 47.47 -12.77
CA LEU A 333 -12.66 46.71 -11.56
C LEU A 333 -11.51 46.90 -10.55
N ALA A 334 -10.27 46.96 -11.04
CA ALA A 334 -9.10 47.24 -10.20
C ALA A 334 -9.17 48.63 -9.56
N GLU A 335 -9.59 49.65 -10.31
CA GLU A 335 -9.81 50.99 -9.80
C GLU A 335 -10.93 51.05 -8.74
N MET A 336 -12.05 50.34 -8.97
CA MET A 336 -13.17 50.26 -8.03
C MET A 336 -12.82 49.54 -6.71
N THR A 337 -11.96 48.54 -6.77
CA THR A 337 -11.58 47.73 -5.61
C THR A 337 -10.30 48.19 -4.92
N GLY A 338 -9.55 49.12 -5.51
CA GLY A 338 -8.23 49.53 -5.01
C GLY A 338 -7.13 48.48 -5.20
N MET A 339 -7.41 47.39 -5.93
CA MET A 339 -6.47 46.31 -6.15
C MET A 339 -5.60 46.54 -7.38
N LYS A 340 -4.40 45.93 -7.41
CA LYS A 340 -3.51 46.03 -8.60
C LYS A 340 -4.12 45.21 -9.75
N GLU A 341 -4.25 45.85 -10.94
CA GLU A 341 -4.77 45.23 -12.16
C GLU A 341 -4.03 43.93 -12.50
N SER A 342 -2.69 43.93 -12.40
CA SER A 342 -1.86 42.75 -12.68
C SER A 342 -2.14 41.56 -11.74
N THR A 343 -2.56 41.84 -10.50
CA THR A 343 -2.88 40.81 -9.52
C THR A 343 -4.21 40.12 -9.84
N ILE A 344 -5.24 40.92 -10.13
CA ILE A 344 -6.58 40.40 -10.37
C ILE A 344 -6.80 39.86 -11.78
N ALA A 345 -5.99 40.29 -12.75
CA ALA A 345 -6.08 39.86 -14.15
C ALA A 345 -6.02 38.32 -14.31
N HIS A 346 -5.30 37.62 -13.44
CA HIS A 346 -5.16 36.17 -13.46
C HIS A 346 -6.48 35.45 -13.15
N TYR A 347 -7.40 36.06 -12.39
CA TYR A 347 -8.69 35.47 -12.04
C TYR A 347 -9.72 35.52 -13.18
N PHE A 348 -9.44 36.29 -14.22
CA PHE A 348 -10.27 36.43 -15.43
C PHE A 348 -9.69 35.72 -16.66
N ARG A 349 -8.54 35.04 -16.49
CA ARG A 349 -7.89 34.28 -17.56
C ARG A 349 -8.33 32.82 -17.52
N THR A 350 -8.51 32.24 -18.72
CA THR A 350 -8.89 30.84 -18.89
C THR A 350 -7.79 30.00 -19.55
N ASP A 351 -6.66 30.62 -19.88
CA ASP A 351 -5.49 29.95 -20.44
C ASP A 351 -4.62 29.31 -19.33
N LEU A 352 -4.12 28.11 -19.60
CA LEU A 352 -3.38 27.30 -18.62
C LEU A 352 -2.11 27.99 -18.06
N SER A 353 -1.55 28.94 -18.81
CA SER A 353 -0.31 29.63 -18.40
C SER A 353 -0.52 30.80 -17.45
N GLY A 354 -1.72 31.33 -17.38
CA GLY A 354 -1.98 32.60 -16.68
C GLY A 354 -3.21 32.59 -15.75
N MET A 355 -3.96 31.50 -15.68
CA MET A 355 -5.13 31.44 -14.78
C MET A 355 -4.73 31.26 -13.32
N ALA A 356 -5.52 31.78 -12.40
CA ALA A 356 -5.38 31.58 -10.96
C ALA A 356 -6.77 31.43 -10.32
N ILE A 357 -6.84 30.71 -9.20
CA ILE A 357 -8.06 30.63 -8.41
C ILE A 357 -8.21 31.95 -7.63
N PRO A 358 -9.37 32.62 -7.72
CA PRO A 358 -9.61 33.81 -6.92
C PRO A 358 -9.67 33.42 -5.43
N PRO A 359 -9.00 34.15 -4.53
CA PRO A 359 -9.15 33.94 -3.09
C PRO A 359 -10.50 34.45 -2.59
N LYS A 360 -10.92 33.98 -1.42
CA LYS A 360 -12.24 34.28 -0.85
C LYS A 360 -12.41 35.78 -0.57
N ASP A 361 -11.40 36.43 -0.04
CA ASP A 361 -11.40 37.88 0.23
C ASP A 361 -11.58 38.71 -1.06
N PHE A 362 -10.88 38.35 -2.16
CA PHE A 362 -11.14 38.95 -3.46
C PHE A 362 -12.59 38.73 -3.90
N TRP A 363 -13.10 37.50 -3.77
CA TRP A 363 -14.46 37.17 -4.17
C TRP A 363 -15.50 38.00 -3.42
N GLU A 364 -15.37 38.12 -2.09
CA GLU A 364 -16.29 38.89 -1.26
C GLU A 364 -16.28 40.40 -1.60
N VAL A 365 -15.13 40.94 -1.97
CA VAL A 365 -15.01 42.34 -2.42
C VAL A 365 -15.70 42.56 -3.77
N VAL A 366 -15.53 41.65 -4.72
CA VAL A 366 -16.09 41.81 -6.07
C VAL A 366 -17.51 41.26 -6.22
N LYS A 367 -17.97 40.44 -5.29
CA LYS A 367 -19.30 39.83 -5.28
C LYS A 367 -20.44 40.84 -5.44
N PRO A 368 -20.51 41.94 -4.64
CA PRO A 368 -21.55 42.96 -4.83
C PRO A 368 -21.42 43.75 -6.12
N ILE A 369 -20.20 43.89 -6.67
CA ILE A 369 -19.95 44.64 -7.91
C ILE A 369 -20.37 43.83 -9.12
N LEU A 370 -20.04 42.54 -9.13
CA LEU A 370 -20.24 41.65 -10.26
C LEU A 370 -21.50 40.78 -10.12
N ASP A 371 -22.20 40.86 -9.00
CA ASP A 371 -23.38 40.04 -8.69
C ASP A 371 -23.06 38.54 -8.78
N LEU A 372 -22.11 38.13 -7.92
CA LEU A 372 -21.62 36.75 -7.92
C LEU A 372 -22.44 35.87 -6.93
N ASP A 373 -22.51 34.60 -7.28
CA ASP A 373 -22.98 33.53 -6.34
C ASP A 373 -21.97 33.34 -5.18
N GLU A 374 -22.33 32.48 -4.21
CA GLU A 374 -21.48 32.17 -3.08
C GLU A 374 -20.17 31.51 -3.52
N TYR A 375 -19.06 31.88 -2.87
CA TYR A 375 -17.71 31.38 -3.20
C TYR A 375 -17.60 29.86 -3.14
N GLU A 376 -18.20 29.25 -2.13
CA GLU A 376 -18.18 27.82 -1.87
C GLU A 376 -18.87 26.99 -2.95
N LYS A 377 -19.74 27.59 -3.75
CA LYS A 377 -20.38 26.95 -4.90
C LYS A 377 -19.35 26.59 -6.00
N PHE A 378 -18.29 27.36 -6.11
CA PHE A 378 -17.28 27.25 -7.16
C PHE A 378 -15.96 26.68 -6.66
N VAL A 379 -15.51 27.12 -5.49
CA VAL A 379 -14.22 26.75 -4.91
C VAL A 379 -14.43 25.74 -3.79
N THR A 380 -14.35 24.46 -4.15
CA THR A 380 -14.50 23.33 -3.22
C THR A 380 -13.16 22.94 -2.59
N GLU A 381 -13.18 22.22 -1.46
CA GLU A 381 -11.98 21.66 -0.81
C GLU A 381 -11.14 20.79 -1.78
N GLU A 382 -11.77 20.16 -2.78
CA GLU A 382 -11.09 19.37 -3.80
C GLU A 382 -10.16 20.23 -4.69
N ILE A 383 -10.51 21.51 -4.92
CA ILE A 383 -9.66 22.47 -5.65
C ILE A 383 -8.53 22.97 -4.76
N LYS A 384 -8.79 23.12 -3.46
CA LYS A 384 -7.79 23.57 -2.48
C LYS A 384 -6.70 22.50 -2.23
N SER A 385 -7.00 21.21 -2.45
CA SER A 385 -6.08 20.08 -2.20
C SER A 385 -5.03 19.82 -3.31
N ILE A 386 -4.85 20.74 -4.27
CA ILE A 386 -3.96 20.55 -5.43
C ILE A 386 -2.46 20.53 -5.06
N PHE A 387 -2.09 20.96 -3.86
CA PHE A 387 -0.69 21.00 -3.43
C PHE A 387 -0.33 19.86 -2.50
N PRO A 388 0.79 19.17 -2.74
CA PRO A 388 1.24 18.10 -1.87
C PRO A 388 1.89 18.69 -0.60
N TYR A 389 1.06 19.16 0.32
CA TYR A 389 1.53 19.32 1.69
C TYR A 389 1.81 17.92 2.27
N PRO A 390 2.78 17.79 3.17
CA PRO A 390 2.97 16.54 3.86
C PRO A 390 1.64 16.17 4.53
N ASN A 391 1.10 15.00 4.16
CA ASN A 391 -0.13 14.52 4.76
C ASN A 391 0.11 14.29 6.25
N ILE A 392 -0.77 14.79 7.11
CA ILE A 392 -0.66 14.69 8.57
C ILE A 392 -0.51 13.23 9.06
N LEU A 393 -1.03 12.27 8.31
CA LEU A 393 -0.93 10.84 8.61
C LEU A 393 0.39 10.21 8.14
N GLY A 394 1.28 10.98 7.52
CA GLY A 394 2.57 10.52 7.04
C GLY A 394 2.68 10.38 5.51
N LYS A 395 3.84 9.90 5.06
CA LYS A 395 4.16 9.70 3.64
C LYS A 395 3.54 8.41 3.10
N ASN A 396 3.37 8.34 1.78
CA ASN A 396 3.13 7.08 1.09
C ASN A 396 4.33 6.15 1.32
N PRO A 397 4.13 4.92 1.81
CA PRO A 397 5.21 3.96 1.94
C PRO A 397 5.84 3.64 0.58
N GLY A 398 7.13 3.34 0.61
CA GLY A 398 7.83 2.86 -0.58
C GLY A 398 7.44 1.43 -0.94
N ASP A 399 7.94 0.95 -2.06
CA ASP A 399 7.80 -0.40 -2.55
C ASP A 399 8.93 -1.36 -2.11
N VAL A 400 9.75 -0.92 -1.16
CA VAL A 400 10.69 -1.78 -0.42
C VAL A 400 10.19 -1.93 1.01
N TRP A 401 9.78 -3.15 1.37
CA TRP A 401 9.22 -3.46 2.68
C TRP A 401 10.23 -4.20 3.55
N ASP A 402 10.69 -3.56 4.60
CA ASP A 402 11.59 -4.15 5.60
C ASP A 402 10.78 -4.91 6.65
N ILE A 403 10.57 -6.19 6.40
CA ILE A 403 9.79 -7.06 7.29
C ILE A 403 10.61 -8.31 7.62
N THR A 404 10.89 -8.50 8.92
CA THR A 404 11.59 -9.69 9.41
C THR A 404 10.74 -10.95 9.21
N THR A 405 11.39 -12.06 8.89
CA THR A 405 10.75 -13.38 8.90
C THR A 405 10.37 -13.76 10.33
N GLU A 406 9.24 -14.40 10.50
CA GLU A 406 8.80 -14.96 11.78
C GLU A 406 9.13 -16.45 11.83
N GLN A 407 9.59 -16.93 12.99
CA GLN A 407 9.79 -18.35 13.24
C GLN A 407 8.48 -18.95 13.73
N PHE A 408 8.09 -20.07 13.14
CA PHE A 408 6.97 -20.86 13.59
C PHE A 408 7.51 -22.19 14.15
N ARG A 409 7.21 -22.51 15.42
CA ARG A 409 7.80 -23.67 16.10
C ARG A 409 7.20 -25.01 15.67
N GLU A 410 5.97 -25.00 15.19
CA GLU A 410 5.32 -26.18 14.62
C GLU A 410 5.79 -26.34 13.17
N ALA A 411 5.97 -27.59 12.74
CA ALA A 411 6.67 -27.95 11.52
C ALA A 411 6.00 -27.45 10.22
N HIS A 412 6.07 -26.16 9.95
CA HIS A 412 5.68 -25.57 8.68
C HIS A 412 6.83 -24.78 8.07
N PHE A 413 7.06 -24.98 6.77
CA PHE A 413 8.10 -24.32 6.00
C PHE A 413 7.68 -22.91 5.63
N SER A 414 8.48 -21.87 5.91
CA SER A 414 8.29 -20.47 5.48
C SER A 414 6.87 -19.92 5.67
N VAL A 415 6.61 -19.50 6.88
CA VAL A 415 5.36 -18.84 7.21
C VAL A 415 5.46 -17.37 6.80
N PHE A 416 4.42 -16.81 6.20
CA PHE A 416 4.29 -15.37 6.04
C PHE A 416 4.41 -14.67 7.38
N PRO A 417 5.16 -13.56 7.49
CA PRO A 417 5.08 -12.71 8.67
C PRO A 417 3.69 -12.10 8.80
N LYS A 418 3.12 -12.12 10.00
CA LYS A 418 1.83 -11.46 10.28
C LYS A 418 1.81 -9.99 9.83
N LYS A 419 2.93 -9.27 9.97
CA LYS A 419 3.07 -7.87 9.52
C LYS A 419 2.89 -7.68 8.02
N LEU A 420 3.37 -8.61 7.20
CA LEU A 420 3.22 -8.54 5.76
C LEU A 420 1.73 -8.61 5.38
N VAL A 421 1.03 -9.60 5.93
CA VAL A 421 -0.41 -9.78 5.70
C VAL A 421 -1.22 -8.60 6.24
N ALA A 422 -0.87 -8.09 7.44
CA ALA A 422 -1.52 -6.92 8.04
C ALA A 422 -1.42 -5.68 7.14
N ARG A 423 -0.26 -5.46 6.50
CA ARG A 423 -0.08 -4.36 5.54
C ARG A 423 -0.96 -4.53 4.31
N CYS A 424 -1.03 -5.75 3.75
CA CYS A 424 -1.89 -6.06 2.62
C CYS A 424 -3.38 -5.85 2.96
N ILE A 425 -3.85 -6.37 4.09
CA ILE A 425 -5.24 -6.22 4.54
C ILE A 425 -5.57 -4.74 4.79
N ALA A 426 -4.76 -4.04 5.59
CA ALA A 426 -5.01 -2.63 5.91
C ALA A 426 -5.06 -1.74 4.67
N SER A 427 -4.21 -2.02 3.66
CA SER A 427 -4.17 -1.22 2.43
C SER A 427 -5.25 -1.55 1.42
N ALA A 428 -5.65 -2.83 1.30
CA ALA A 428 -6.39 -3.28 0.12
C ALA A 428 -7.64 -4.13 0.41
N CYS A 429 -8.00 -4.36 1.68
CA CYS A 429 -9.25 -5.02 2.04
C CYS A 429 -10.30 -3.98 2.49
N PRO A 430 -11.49 -3.92 1.89
CA PRO A 430 -12.61 -3.18 2.46
C PRO A 430 -12.99 -3.73 3.85
N PRO A 431 -13.62 -2.92 4.74
CA PRO A 431 -13.99 -3.36 6.09
C PRO A 431 -14.80 -4.66 6.14
N ASP A 432 -15.76 -4.84 5.22
CA ASP A 432 -16.59 -6.04 5.07
C ASP A 432 -16.12 -6.96 3.94
N GLY A 433 -14.84 -6.87 3.56
CA GLY A 433 -14.28 -7.55 2.39
C GLY A 433 -14.12 -9.05 2.57
N VAL A 434 -13.98 -9.74 1.45
CA VAL A 434 -13.65 -11.17 1.37
C VAL A 434 -12.17 -11.31 1.01
N VAL A 435 -11.40 -11.96 1.87
CA VAL A 435 -9.98 -12.29 1.68
C VAL A 435 -9.85 -13.75 1.29
N LEU A 436 -9.06 -14.04 0.27
CA LEU A 436 -8.76 -15.40 -0.19
C LEU A 436 -7.26 -15.66 -0.11
N ASP A 437 -6.90 -16.81 0.48
CA ASP A 437 -5.56 -17.39 0.37
C ASP A 437 -5.68 -18.83 -0.14
N PRO A 438 -5.36 -19.09 -1.43
CA PRO A 438 -5.49 -20.41 -2.04
C PRO A 438 -4.40 -21.42 -1.61
N PHE A 439 -3.41 -20.97 -0.83
CA PHE A 439 -2.33 -21.79 -0.28
C PHE A 439 -2.11 -21.43 1.18
N ILE A 440 -3.15 -21.63 2.01
CA ILE A 440 -3.24 -21.06 3.36
C ILE A 440 -2.17 -21.58 4.32
N GLY A 441 -1.65 -22.79 4.12
CA GLY A 441 -0.61 -23.41 4.92
C GLY A 441 -0.90 -23.34 6.42
N SER A 442 -0.01 -22.69 7.18
CA SER A 442 -0.16 -22.50 8.64
C SER A 442 -1.23 -21.48 9.05
N GLY A 443 -2.00 -20.92 8.11
CA GLY A 443 -3.14 -20.06 8.42
C GLY A 443 -2.81 -18.60 8.73
N THR A 444 -1.65 -18.06 8.36
CA THR A 444 -1.28 -16.69 8.74
C THR A 444 -2.25 -15.65 8.20
N THR A 445 -2.70 -15.77 6.94
CA THR A 445 -3.67 -14.86 6.33
C THR A 445 -4.98 -14.86 7.11
N ALA A 446 -5.51 -16.03 7.42
CA ALA A 446 -6.74 -16.21 8.19
C ALA A 446 -6.60 -15.68 9.62
N LEU A 447 -5.48 -15.98 10.29
CA LEU A 447 -5.18 -15.48 11.63
C LEU A 447 -5.20 -13.95 11.67
N VAL A 448 -4.57 -13.28 10.72
CA VAL A 448 -4.52 -11.80 10.69
C VAL A 448 -5.92 -11.23 10.41
N CYS A 449 -6.73 -11.84 9.55
CA CYS A 449 -8.13 -11.44 9.35
C CYS A 449 -8.91 -11.46 10.67
N GLU A 450 -8.80 -12.54 11.46
CA GLU A 450 -9.49 -12.67 12.74
C GLU A 450 -8.93 -11.67 13.80
N LEU A 451 -7.62 -11.40 13.81
CA LEU A 451 -7.04 -10.38 14.67
C LEU A 451 -7.55 -8.96 14.33
N PHE A 452 -7.80 -8.67 13.04
CA PHE A 452 -8.43 -7.42 12.62
C PHE A 452 -9.89 -7.36 13.07
N ASN A 453 -10.68 -8.40 12.83
CA ASN A 453 -12.09 -8.49 13.25
C ASN A 453 -12.26 -8.31 14.76
N THR A 454 -11.34 -8.86 15.55
CA THR A 454 -11.36 -8.79 17.01
C THR A 454 -10.57 -7.61 17.58
N LYS A 455 -10.00 -6.75 16.73
CA LYS A 455 -9.16 -5.58 17.08
C LYS A 455 -7.96 -5.91 17.99
N GLN A 456 -7.44 -7.16 17.93
CA GLN A 456 -6.30 -7.64 18.72
C GLN A 456 -4.97 -7.34 18.00
N PHE A 457 -4.74 -6.08 17.65
CA PHE A 457 -3.56 -5.65 16.88
C PHE A 457 -2.23 -5.83 17.63
N ASP A 458 -2.26 -5.82 18.96
CA ASP A 458 -1.11 -6.04 19.85
C ASP A 458 -0.48 -7.44 19.69
N LYS A 459 -1.25 -8.40 19.18
CA LYS A 459 -0.75 -9.76 18.88
C LYS A 459 0.09 -9.84 17.60
N ILE A 460 0.21 -8.74 16.87
CA ILE A 460 1.11 -8.61 15.72
C ILE A 460 2.29 -7.73 16.13
N SER A 461 3.42 -8.35 16.42
CA SER A 461 4.62 -7.66 16.92
C SER A 461 5.02 -6.49 16.03
N LYS A 462 5.16 -5.29 16.60
CA LYS A 462 5.55 -4.07 15.89
C LYS A 462 4.69 -3.77 14.66
N ILE A 463 3.38 -4.01 14.75
CA ILE A 463 2.44 -3.76 13.65
C ILE A 463 2.44 -2.28 13.21
N GLU A 464 2.69 -1.36 14.14
CA GLU A 464 2.77 0.08 13.89
C GLU A 464 3.87 0.47 12.90
N THR A 465 4.83 -0.41 12.65
CA THR A 465 5.88 -0.19 11.63
C THR A 465 5.39 -0.39 10.19
N VAL A 466 4.23 -1.00 10.01
CA VAL A 466 3.70 -1.35 8.68
C VAL A 466 2.29 -0.83 8.43
N VAL A 467 1.55 -0.42 9.49
CA VAL A 467 0.20 0.16 9.38
C VAL A 467 0.04 1.37 10.31
N ASN A 468 -0.88 2.26 9.97
CA ASN A 468 -1.28 3.37 10.84
C ASN A 468 -2.36 2.90 11.81
N LEU A 469 -1.98 2.65 13.07
CA LEU A 469 -2.89 2.16 14.11
C LEU A 469 -4.05 3.12 14.39
N ASP A 470 -3.84 4.45 14.30
CA ASP A 470 -4.88 5.45 14.55
C ASP A 470 -5.99 5.39 13.50
N VAL A 471 -5.67 4.92 12.30
CA VAL A 471 -6.62 4.72 11.21
C VAL A 471 -7.31 3.37 11.36
N ILE A 472 -6.55 2.27 11.45
CA ILE A 472 -7.13 0.92 11.42
C ILE A 472 -7.97 0.58 12.65
N LYS A 473 -7.67 1.15 13.84
CA LYS A 473 -8.46 0.98 15.07
C LYS A 473 -9.86 1.61 14.97
N LYS A 474 -10.05 2.61 14.11
CA LYS A 474 -11.34 3.29 13.90
C LYS A 474 -12.25 2.55 12.92
N ILE A 475 -11.70 1.58 12.20
CA ILE A 475 -12.45 0.79 11.23
C ILE A 475 -13.11 -0.38 11.97
N ASP A 476 -14.38 -0.60 11.70
CA ASP A 476 -15.10 -1.79 12.16
C ASP A 476 -14.91 -2.88 11.12
N TRP A 477 -13.94 -3.75 11.41
CA TRP A 477 -13.58 -4.85 10.53
C TRP A 477 -14.53 -6.03 10.71
N ASN A 478 -15.04 -6.54 9.59
CA ASN A 478 -15.89 -7.72 9.49
C ASN A 478 -15.45 -8.56 8.27
N ILE A 479 -14.16 -8.80 8.19
CA ILE A 479 -13.50 -9.49 7.08
C ILE A 479 -13.92 -10.97 7.09
N LYS A 480 -14.35 -11.47 5.93
CA LYS A 480 -14.54 -12.90 5.69
C LYS A 480 -13.29 -13.47 5.07
N CYS A 481 -12.76 -14.56 5.60
CA CYS A 481 -11.56 -15.18 5.05
C CYS A 481 -11.88 -16.57 4.49
N ILE A 482 -11.33 -16.89 3.32
CA ILE A 482 -11.37 -18.21 2.70
C ILE A 482 -9.93 -18.68 2.57
N GLY A 483 -9.57 -19.74 3.27
CA GLY A 483 -8.27 -20.39 3.19
C GLY A 483 -8.40 -21.78 2.57
N ILE A 484 -7.57 -22.09 1.58
CA ILE A 484 -7.57 -23.40 0.91
C ILE A 484 -6.22 -24.07 1.11
N ASP A 485 -6.21 -25.35 1.39
CA ASP A 485 -5.01 -26.17 1.33
C ASP A 485 -5.38 -27.61 0.95
N ILE A 486 -4.49 -28.26 0.21
CA ILE A 486 -4.64 -29.65 -0.17
C ILE A 486 -4.21 -30.60 0.96
N VAL A 487 -3.39 -30.11 1.91
CA VAL A 487 -2.90 -30.88 3.05
C VAL A 487 -3.85 -30.73 4.23
N LYS A 488 -4.48 -31.81 4.62
CA LYS A 488 -5.46 -31.81 5.73
C LYS A 488 -4.87 -31.34 7.05
N ASP A 489 -3.64 -31.72 7.34
CA ASP A 489 -2.95 -31.34 8.58
C ASP A 489 -2.67 -29.84 8.65
N TYR A 490 -2.44 -29.18 7.51
CA TYR A 490 -2.27 -27.72 7.46
C TYR A 490 -3.58 -26.99 7.76
N ILE A 491 -4.71 -27.49 7.28
CA ILE A 491 -6.04 -26.97 7.63
C ILE A 491 -6.29 -27.09 9.13
N GLN A 492 -5.97 -28.24 9.73
CA GLN A 492 -6.12 -28.43 11.18
C GLN A 492 -5.14 -27.54 11.98
N MET A 493 -3.91 -27.39 11.51
CA MET A 493 -2.92 -26.48 12.10
C MET A 493 -3.40 -25.02 12.05
N ALA A 494 -3.89 -24.55 10.90
CA ALA A 494 -4.45 -23.22 10.75
C ALA A 494 -5.64 -22.98 11.70
N TYR A 495 -6.56 -23.93 11.79
CA TYR A 495 -7.68 -23.88 12.73
C TYR A 495 -7.21 -23.76 14.19
N ASN A 496 -6.30 -24.64 14.62
CA ASN A 496 -5.79 -24.66 15.99
C ASN A 496 -5.05 -23.35 16.32
N ARG A 497 -4.27 -22.84 15.37
CA ARG A 497 -3.55 -21.58 15.53
C ARG A 497 -4.50 -20.41 15.74
N ILE A 498 -5.53 -20.24 14.90
CA ILE A 498 -6.55 -19.20 15.06
C ILE A 498 -7.27 -19.35 16.41
N LYS A 499 -7.70 -20.57 16.72
CA LYS A 499 -8.37 -20.91 17.97
C LYS A 499 -7.56 -20.47 19.20
N ASN A 500 -6.27 -20.82 19.22
CA ASN A 500 -5.40 -20.56 20.36
C ASN A 500 -4.94 -19.09 20.43
N GLU A 501 -4.53 -18.48 19.29
CA GLU A 501 -3.99 -17.13 19.30
C GLU A 501 -5.09 -16.05 19.40
N VAL A 502 -6.30 -16.28 18.86
CA VAL A 502 -7.38 -15.27 18.84
C VAL A 502 -8.37 -15.48 19.98
N TYR A 503 -8.92 -16.69 20.11
CA TYR A 503 -10.12 -16.93 20.93
C TYR A 503 -9.84 -17.42 22.35
N TYR A 504 -8.77 -18.21 22.56
CA TYR A 504 -8.53 -18.81 23.90
C TYR A 504 -7.38 -18.18 24.68
N GLY A 505 -6.59 -17.28 24.06
CA GLY A 505 -5.34 -16.78 24.63
C GLY A 505 -4.31 -17.93 24.76
N THR A 506 -3.06 -17.66 24.55
CA THR A 506 -1.99 -18.60 24.88
C THR A 506 -1.97 -18.83 26.39
N LYS A 507 -2.66 -19.85 26.89
CA LYS A 507 -2.20 -20.48 28.12
C LYS A 507 -0.83 -21.03 27.79
N THR A 508 0.20 -20.38 28.32
CA THR A 508 1.54 -20.96 28.40
C THR A 508 1.35 -22.37 28.94
N LEU A 509 1.53 -23.38 28.11
CA LEU A 509 1.78 -24.71 28.61
C LEU A 509 3.13 -24.59 29.34
N GLU A 510 3.06 -24.37 30.65
CA GLU A 510 4.17 -24.72 31.52
C GLU A 510 4.40 -26.22 31.30
N VAL A 511 5.48 -26.51 30.61
CA VAL A 511 5.99 -27.86 30.43
C VAL A 511 6.55 -28.27 31.79
N PHE A 512 5.79 -29.13 32.50
CA PHE A 512 6.34 -29.92 33.56
C PHE A 512 7.33 -30.96 33.03
#